data_c2b40336e8cad19dd463dc060b47b925
#
_entry.id   c2b40336e8cad19dd463dc060b47b925
#
_cell.length_a   1.000
_cell.length_b   1.000
_cell.length_c   1.000
_cell.angle_alpha   90.00
_cell.angle_beta   90.00
_cell.angle_gamma   90.00
#
_symmetry.space_group_name_H-M   'P 1'
#
loop_
_entity.id
_entity.type
_entity.pdbx_description
1 polymer ?
#
loop_
_entity_poly.entity_id
_entity_poly.type
_entity_poly.pdbx_seq_one_letter_code
_entity_poly.pdbx_strand_id
1 'polypeptide(L)'
;MKSLTDKLLSQFKALADPVRARLVTLCAAAECSVSELANVTRQSQPRISQHVKQLCAVGLLERFKDGHFVYYRVPIAGEGSLLRRRLLALLPDDEPEFQKDIGRLRDIRTEGGVTAALASE
;
A
#
# COMPACT_ATOMS: atom_id res chain seq x y z
N MET A 1 16.40 19.13 11.22
CA MET A 1 16.14 18.71 9.83
C MET A 1 16.65 17.30 9.62
N LYS A 2 15.86 16.43 9.06
CA LYS A 2 16.31 15.06 8.78
C LYS A 2 17.16 15.03 7.52
N SER A 3 18.33 14.38 7.61
CA SER A 3 19.19 14.17 6.46
C SER A 3 18.57 13.11 5.53
N LEU A 4 19.10 12.98 4.32
CA LEU A 4 18.70 11.92 3.40
C LEU A 4 18.96 10.54 4.01
N THR A 5 20.06 10.39 4.74
CA THR A 5 20.39 9.15 5.45
C THR A 5 19.32 8.82 6.50
N ASP A 6 18.91 9.82 7.29
CA ASP A 6 17.87 9.62 8.30
C ASP A 6 16.56 9.18 7.67
N LYS A 7 16.20 9.78 6.54
CA LYS A 7 14.99 9.39 5.78
C LYS A 7 15.10 7.95 5.29
N LEU A 8 16.24 7.58 4.74
CA LEU A 8 16.48 6.23 4.25
C LEU A 8 16.36 5.21 5.38
N LEU A 9 16.99 5.47 6.51
CA LEU A 9 16.94 4.57 7.66
C LEU A 9 15.52 4.41 8.19
N SER A 10 14.75 5.50 8.25
CA SER A 10 13.35 5.44 8.65
C SER A 10 12.52 4.59 7.69
N GLN A 11 12.78 4.69 6.41
CA GLN A 11 12.08 3.90 5.40
C GLN A 11 12.47 2.42 5.48
N PHE A 12 13.74 2.10 5.67
CA PHE A 12 14.17 0.73 5.89
C PHE A 12 13.49 0.12 7.12
N LYS A 13 13.43 0.88 8.20
CA LYS A 13 12.80 0.42 9.44
C LYS A 13 11.31 0.16 9.23
N ALA A 14 10.63 1.02 8.48
CA ALA A 14 9.22 0.82 8.17
C ALA A 14 9.00 -0.41 7.31
N LEU A 15 9.89 -0.70 6.36
CA LEU A 15 9.80 -1.86 5.48
C LEU A 15 10.24 -3.16 6.16
N ALA A 16 10.93 -3.09 7.28
CA ALA A 16 11.42 -4.28 8.00
C ALA A 16 10.32 -4.94 8.82
N ASP A 17 9.16 -5.11 8.21
CA ASP A 17 7.99 -5.78 8.78
C ASP A 17 7.24 -6.46 7.63
N PRO A 18 6.94 -7.78 7.75
CA PRO A 18 6.34 -8.53 6.63
C PRO A 18 4.99 -7.96 6.17
N VAL A 19 4.16 -7.50 7.09
CA VAL A 19 2.86 -6.93 6.72
C VAL A 19 3.05 -5.60 5.99
N ARG A 20 3.90 -4.72 6.51
CA ARG A 20 4.13 -3.43 5.87
C ARG A 20 4.75 -3.59 4.48
N ALA A 21 5.66 -4.55 4.30
CA ALA A 21 6.20 -4.85 2.96
C ALA A 21 5.11 -5.26 1.98
N ARG A 22 4.17 -6.08 2.42
CA ARG A 22 3.02 -6.49 1.60
C ARG A 22 2.11 -5.30 1.26
N LEU A 23 1.86 -4.42 2.23
CA LEU A 23 1.03 -3.24 2.01
C LEU A 23 1.62 -2.30 0.97
N VAL A 24 2.93 -2.05 1.05
CA VAL A 24 3.62 -1.20 0.08
C VAL A 24 3.58 -1.81 -1.31
N THR A 25 3.81 -3.12 -1.42
CA THR A 25 3.75 -3.83 -2.70
C THR A 25 2.35 -3.73 -3.32
N LEU A 26 1.31 -3.91 -2.51
CA LEU A 26 -0.08 -3.77 -2.97
C LEU A 26 -0.37 -2.35 -3.45
N CYS A 27 0.02 -1.35 -2.66
CA CYS A 27 -0.24 0.05 -3.00
C CYS A 27 0.62 0.54 -4.16
N ALA A 28 1.73 -0.12 -4.45
CA ALA A 28 2.52 0.15 -5.65
C ALA A 28 1.83 -0.41 -6.90
N ALA A 29 1.11 -1.51 -6.76
CA ALA A 29 0.37 -2.12 -7.86
C ALA A 29 -0.95 -1.43 -8.14
N ALA A 30 -1.63 -0.92 -7.10
CA ALA A 30 -2.93 -0.27 -7.23
C ALA A 30 -3.21 0.59 -6.00
N GLU A 31 -4.03 1.62 -6.18
CA GLU A 31 -4.50 2.45 -5.07
C GLU A 31 -5.50 1.63 -4.24
N CYS A 32 -5.32 1.56 -2.92
CA CYS A 32 -6.09 0.68 -2.06
C CYS A 32 -6.68 1.42 -0.86
N SER A 33 -7.89 1.02 -0.46
CA SER A 33 -8.48 1.45 0.81
C SER A 33 -7.98 0.57 1.96
N VAL A 34 -8.13 1.04 3.19
CA VAL A 34 -7.81 0.24 4.38
C VAL A 34 -8.63 -1.05 4.39
N SER A 35 -9.90 -0.97 4.01
CA SER A 35 -10.77 -2.14 3.96
C SER A 35 -10.24 -3.21 3.00
N GLU A 36 -9.81 -2.79 1.81
CA GLU A 36 -9.21 -3.70 0.84
C GLU A 36 -7.92 -4.31 1.37
N LEU A 37 -7.05 -3.49 1.94
CA LEU A 37 -5.77 -3.96 2.48
C LEU A 37 -5.98 -4.95 3.63
N ALA A 38 -6.93 -4.69 4.51
CA ALA A 38 -7.26 -5.58 5.62
C ALA A 38 -7.79 -6.92 5.10
N ASN A 39 -8.66 -6.89 4.10
CA ASN A 39 -9.23 -8.09 3.51
C ASN A 39 -8.15 -8.94 2.83
N VAL A 40 -7.31 -8.34 2.00
CA VAL A 40 -6.25 -9.05 1.28
C VAL A 40 -5.25 -9.69 2.25
N THR A 41 -4.82 -8.95 3.26
CA THR A 41 -3.80 -9.41 4.19
C THR A 41 -4.35 -10.21 5.36
N ARG A 42 -5.68 -10.27 5.49
CA ARG A 42 -6.37 -10.95 6.62
C ARG A 42 -5.95 -10.40 7.98
N GLN A 43 -5.76 -9.10 8.03
CA GLN A 43 -5.48 -8.36 9.26
C GLN A 43 -6.68 -7.50 9.62
N SER A 44 -6.79 -7.13 10.89
CA SER A 44 -7.87 -6.23 11.33
C SER A 44 -7.67 -4.82 10.75
N GLN A 45 -8.76 -4.11 10.53
CA GLN A 45 -8.68 -2.73 10.03
C GLN A 45 -7.90 -1.81 10.97
N PRO A 46 -8.07 -1.85 12.30
CA PRO A 46 -7.26 -1.02 13.19
C PRO A 46 -5.76 -1.29 13.06
N ARG A 47 -5.38 -2.55 12.88
CA ARG A 47 -3.98 -2.93 12.71
C ARG A 47 -3.41 -2.38 11.40
N ILE A 48 -4.18 -2.53 10.32
CA ILE A 48 -3.78 -2.00 9.01
C ILE A 48 -3.68 -0.47 9.07
N SER A 49 -4.63 0.20 9.71
CA SER A 49 -4.59 1.66 9.86
C SER A 49 -3.31 2.13 10.54
N GLN A 50 -2.84 1.41 11.56
CA GLN A 50 -1.59 1.74 12.24
C GLN A 50 -0.38 1.56 11.32
N HIS A 51 -0.33 0.44 10.58
CA HIS A 51 0.76 0.19 9.63
C HIS A 51 0.80 1.25 8.53
N VAL A 52 -0.36 1.58 7.97
CA VAL A 52 -0.47 2.58 6.90
C VAL A 52 -0.03 3.96 7.41
N LYS A 53 -0.41 4.31 8.64
CA LYS A 53 0.00 5.57 9.26
C LYS A 53 1.53 5.67 9.35
N GLN A 54 2.19 4.58 9.75
CA GLN A 54 3.66 4.55 9.82
C GLN A 54 4.28 4.70 8.43
N LEU A 55 3.72 4.04 7.43
CA LEU A 55 4.21 4.11 6.06
C LEU A 55 4.04 5.52 5.47
N CYS A 56 2.93 6.17 5.77
CA CYS A 56 2.72 7.56 5.36
C CYS A 56 3.70 8.50 6.04
N ALA A 57 3.99 8.27 7.33
CA ALA A 57 4.90 9.12 8.10
C ALA A 57 6.31 9.14 7.52
N VAL A 58 6.75 8.05 6.88
CA VAL A 58 8.09 7.97 6.27
C VAL A 58 8.08 8.22 4.76
N GLY A 59 6.94 8.56 4.19
CA GLY A 59 6.83 8.90 2.77
C GLY A 59 6.77 7.72 1.81
N LEU A 60 6.54 6.52 2.29
CA LEU A 60 6.39 5.33 1.41
C LEU A 60 4.97 5.19 0.87
N LEU A 61 3.98 5.73 1.57
CA LEU A 61 2.62 5.83 1.10
C LEU A 61 2.12 7.25 1.25
N GLU A 62 1.09 7.60 0.49
CA GLU A 62 0.33 8.83 0.67
C GLU A 62 -1.16 8.53 0.63
N ARG A 63 -1.91 9.32 1.39
CA ARG A 63 -3.35 9.22 1.50
C ARG A 63 -3.98 10.23 0.56
N PHE A 64 -5.05 9.83 -0.12
CA PHE A 64 -5.84 10.78 -0.92
C PHE A 64 -7.32 10.39 -0.87
N LYS A 65 -8.17 11.37 -1.14
CA LYS A 65 -9.61 11.17 -1.18
C LYS A 65 -10.11 11.17 -2.61
N ASP A 66 -11.06 10.28 -2.88
CA ASP A 66 -11.82 10.27 -4.13
C ASP A 66 -13.29 10.16 -3.75
N GLY A 67 -14.01 11.28 -3.81
CA GLY A 67 -15.38 11.36 -3.33
C GLY A 67 -15.45 11.11 -1.82
N HIS A 68 -16.21 10.10 -1.41
CA HIS A 68 -16.34 9.70 -0.01
C HIS A 68 -15.32 8.66 0.44
N PHE A 69 -14.48 8.20 -0.50
CA PHE A 69 -13.54 7.12 -0.24
C PHE A 69 -12.14 7.64 -0.01
N VAL A 70 -11.40 6.95 0.85
CA VAL A 70 -10.01 7.25 1.16
C VAL A 70 -9.16 6.09 0.65
N TYR A 71 -8.13 6.43 -0.12
CA TYR A 71 -7.21 5.47 -0.70
C TYR A 71 -5.78 5.79 -0.32
N TYR A 72 -4.92 4.79 -0.46
CA TYR A 72 -3.50 4.89 -0.21
C TYR A 72 -2.75 4.42 -1.45
N ARG A 73 -1.65 5.10 -1.75
CA ARG A 73 -0.81 4.78 -2.90
C ARG A 73 0.63 5.12 -2.61
N VAL A 74 1.55 4.57 -3.40
CA VAL A 74 2.95 4.98 -3.37
C VAL A 74 3.07 6.29 -4.14
N PRO A 75 3.62 7.36 -3.52
CA PRO A 75 3.81 8.61 -4.25
C PRO A 75 4.78 8.43 -5.41
N ILE A 76 4.42 8.95 -6.61
CA ILE A 76 5.26 8.85 -7.80
C ILE A 76 6.17 10.05 -7.96
N ALA A 77 5.82 11.18 -7.39
CA ALA A 77 6.54 12.43 -7.53
C ALA A 77 6.82 13.05 -6.17
N GLY A 78 7.47 14.20 -6.17
CA GLY A 78 7.75 14.95 -4.95
C GLY A 78 9.12 14.65 -4.37
N GLU A 79 9.37 15.21 -3.19
CA GLU A 79 10.65 15.07 -2.50
C GLU A 79 10.93 13.60 -2.18
N GLY A 80 12.17 13.16 -2.42
CA GLY A 80 12.59 11.80 -2.12
C GLY A 80 12.10 10.76 -3.12
N SER A 81 11.54 11.16 -4.26
CA SER A 81 10.99 10.21 -5.24
C SER A 81 12.02 9.22 -5.77
N LEU A 82 13.25 9.68 -6.03
CA LEU A 82 14.32 8.82 -6.52
C LEU A 82 14.72 7.78 -5.48
N LEU A 83 14.91 8.20 -4.23
CA LEU A 83 15.24 7.30 -3.13
C LEU A 83 14.14 6.26 -2.94
N ARG A 84 12.90 6.69 -2.90
CA ARG A 84 11.74 5.80 -2.75
C ARG A 84 11.69 4.79 -3.89
N ARG A 85 11.87 5.23 -5.12
CA ARG A 85 11.85 4.34 -6.30
C ARG A 85 12.93 3.27 -6.19
N ARG A 86 14.15 3.65 -5.82
CA ARG A 86 15.26 2.71 -5.65
C ARG A 86 14.99 1.73 -4.53
N LEU A 87 14.45 2.21 -3.42
CA LEU A 87 14.15 1.37 -2.28
C LEU A 87 13.07 0.33 -2.61
N LEU A 88 12.00 0.77 -3.27
CA LEU A 88 10.91 -0.14 -3.65
C LEU A 88 11.32 -1.14 -4.71
N ALA A 89 12.32 -0.80 -5.54
CA ALA A 89 12.87 -1.74 -6.52
C ALA A 89 13.56 -2.93 -5.86
N LEU A 90 13.90 -2.84 -4.58
CA LEU A 90 14.48 -3.96 -3.83
C LEU A 90 13.43 -5.01 -3.44
N LEU A 91 12.14 -4.65 -3.45
CA LEU A 91 11.09 -5.60 -3.10
C LEU A 91 10.90 -6.61 -4.24
N PRO A 92 10.98 -7.93 -3.92
CA PRO A 92 10.82 -8.97 -4.94
C PRO A 92 9.34 -9.20 -5.26
N ASP A 93 8.74 -8.27 -5.99
CA ASP A 93 7.29 -8.27 -6.26
C ASP A 93 6.83 -9.44 -7.12
N ASP A 94 7.76 -10.16 -7.77
CA ASP A 94 7.48 -11.38 -8.53
C ASP A 94 7.39 -12.62 -7.66
N GLU A 95 7.69 -12.53 -6.36
CA GLU A 95 7.56 -13.67 -5.47
C GLU A 95 6.09 -14.10 -5.29
N PRO A 96 5.85 -15.41 -5.11
CA PRO A 96 4.49 -15.95 -5.01
C PRO A 96 3.62 -15.27 -3.95
N GLU A 97 4.19 -14.90 -2.80
CA GLU A 97 3.44 -14.26 -1.72
C GLU A 97 2.84 -12.93 -2.17
N PHE A 98 3.65 -12.08 -2.82
CA PHE A 98 3.16 -10.80 -3.31
C PHE A 98 2.19 -10.98 -4.47
N GLN A 99 2.44 -11.94 -5.34
CA GLN A 99 1.53 -12.23 -6.45
C GLN A 99 0.17 -12.76 -5.97
N LYS A 100 0.15 -13.52 -4.90
CA LYS A 100 -1.11 -13.96 -4.27
C LYS A 100 -1.90 -12.77 -3.74
N ASP A 101 -1.24 -11.84 -3.08
CA ASP A 101 -1.90 -10.63 -2.57
C ASP A 101 -2.52 -9.83 -3.71
N ILE A 102 -1.79 -9.61 -4.78
CA ILE A 102 -2.27 -8.88 -5.95
C ILE A 102 -3.46 -9.60 -6.59
N GLY A 103 -3.39 -10.91 -6.71
CA GLY A 103 -4.48 -11.73 -7.21
C GLY A 103 -5.73 -11.64 -6.35
N ARG A 104 -5.58 -11.65 -5.03
CA ARG A 104 -6.72 -11.51 -4.11
C ARG A 104 -7.36 -10.14 -4.20
N LEU A 105 -6.56 -9.09 -4.35
CA LEU A 105 -7.08 -7.75 -4.55
C LEU A 105 -7.93 -7.68 -5.81
N ARG A 106 -7.43 -8.28 -6.89
CA ARG A 106 -8.17 -8.35 -8.16
C ARG A 106 -9.49 -9.06 -7.99
N ASP A 107 -9.50 -10.20 -7.30
CA ASP A 107 -10.71 -10.99 -7.08
C ASP A 107 -11.73 -10.21 -6.25
N ILE A 108 -11.28 -9.56 -5.19
CA ILE A 108 -12.14 -8.73 -4.34
C ILE A 108 -12.81 -7.62 -5.16
N ARG A 109 -12.04 -6.96 -6.00
CA ARG A 109 -12.53 -5.86 -6.83
C ARG A 109 -13.47 -6.34 -7.92
N THR A 110 -13.19 -7.49 -8.52
CA THR A 110 -14.06 -8.08 -9.52
C THR A 110 -15.41 -8.44 -8.92
N GLU A 111 -15.43 -9.09 -7.75
CA GLU A 111 -16.65 -9.42 -7.02
C GLU A 111 -17.44 -8.17 -6.64
N GLY A 112 -16.74 -7.18 -6.06
CA GLY A 112 -17.36 -5.91 -5.69
C GLY A 112 -17.91 -5.16 -6.90
N GLY A 113 -17.17 -5.16 -8.02
CA GLY A 113 -17.60 -4.53 -9.27
C GLY A 113 -18.84 -5.20 -9.84
N VAL A 114 -18.87 -6.52 -9.87
CA VAL A 114 -20.04 -7.27 -10.34
C VAL A 114 -21.23 -7.01 -9.44
N THR A 115 -21.05 -7.05 -8.13
CA THR A 115 -22.12 -6.77 -7.17
C THR A 115 -22.64 -5.35 -7.33
N ALA A 116 -21.76 -4.38 -7.48
CA ALA A 116 -22.16 -2.98 -7.69
C ALA A 116 -22.93 -2.79 -8.99
N ALA A 117 -22.49 -3.44 -10.08
CA ALA A 117 -23.18 -3.38 -11.36
C ALA A 117 -24.58 -4.00 -11.27
N LEU A 118 -24.72 -5.13 -10.59
CA LEU A 118 -26.02 -5.77 -10.38
C LEU A 118 -26.94 -4.91 -9.52
N ALA A 119 -26.39 -4.25 -8.52
CA ALA A 119 -27.16 -3.39 -7.62
C ALA A 119 -27.64 -2.12 -8.31
N SER A 120 -26.95 -1.65 -9.34
CA SER A 120 -27.32 -0.44 -10.07
C SER A 120 -28.36 -0.68 -11.17
N GLU A 121 -28.65 -1.92 -11.47
CA GLU A 121 -29.71 -2.31 -12.41
C GLU A 121 -31.05 -2.46 -11.68
#